data_ae3fa21550b053476626c5bcae6dc6a4
#
_entry.id   ae3fa21550b053476626c5bcae6dc6a4
#
_cell.length_a   1.000
_cell.length_b   1.000
_cell.length_c   1.000
_cell.angle_alpha   90.00
_cell.angle_beta   90.00
_cell.angle_gamma   90.00
#
_symmetry.space_group_name_H-M   'P 1'
#
loop_
_entity.id
_entity.type
_entity.pdbx_description
1 polymer ?
#
loop_
_entity_poly.entity_id
_entity_poly.type
_entity_poly.pdbx_seq_one_letter_code
_entity_poly.pdbx_strand_id
1 'polypeptide(L)'
;MAEKDIKHLIRQEYLKCAKDPSHFMKKYCFIQHPQRGRIQFGLYPFQDKVLNVWKDNPYSMVLKSRQLGISTLASGYSLWLMTFHKDRNILALATTQATARNLISKIQFMWENLPSWLKVDAVENNKLSLRLSNGSKAQAKSSNADAARSEAVSLLIIDEAAFIDNIAETWA
;
A
#
# COMPACT_ATOMS: atom_id res chain seq x y z
N MET A 1 10.98 22.06 25.53
CA MET A 1 9.61 21.59 25.19
C MET A 1 9.24 20.47 26.16
N ALA A 2 8.17 20.60 26.90
CA ALA A 2 7.81 19.59 27.90
C ALA A 2 7.40 18.28 27.19
N GLU A 3 7.67 17.12 27.82
CA GLU A 3 7.34 15.78 27.27
C GLU A 3 5.84 15.66 26.87
N LYS A 4 4.97 16.36 27.63
CA LYS A 4 3.53 16.44 27.29
C LYS A 4 3.25 17.12 25.95
N ASP A 5 4.04 18.15 25.59
CA ASP A 5 3.87 18.88 24.33
C ASP A 5 4.27 17.99 23.14
N ILE A 6 5.33 17.20 23.29
CA ILE A 6 5.77 16.26 22.24
C ILE A 6 4.72 15.17 22.01
N LYS A 7 4.19 14.56 23.06
CA LYS A 7 3.13 13.55 22.96
C LYS A 7 1.86 14.11 22.29
N HIS A 8 1.51 15.35 22.62
CA HIS A 8 0.36 16.01 21.99
C HIS A 8 0.59 16.25 20.49
N LEU A 9 1.77 16.73 20.10
CA LEU A 9 2.14 16.94 18.68
C LEU A 9 2.13 15.64 17.89
N ILE A 10 2.70 14.55 18.42
CA ILE A 10 2.69 13.22 17.81
C ILE A 10 1.26 12.75 17.59
N ARG A 11 0.39 12.90 18.60
CA ARG A 11 -1.02 12.50 18.47
C ARG A 11 -1.75 13.29 17.39
N GLN A 12 -1.55 14.59 17.32
CA GLN A 12 -2.15 15.42 16.27
C GLN A 12 -1.68 15.00 14.87
N GLU A 13 -0.37 14.76 14.74
CA GLU A 13 0.21 14.33 13.47
C GLU A 13 -0.27 12.94 13.06
N TYR A 14 -0.38 12.00 14.01
CA TYR A 14 -0.97 10.68 13.78
C TYR A 14 -2.39 10.79 13.22
N LEU A 15 -3.22 11.65 13.81
CA LEU A 15 -4.60 11.85 13.35
C LEU A 15 -4.67 12.49 11.96
N LYS A 16 -3.75 13.38 11.61
CA LYS A 16 -3.65 13.93 10.25
C LYS A 16 -3.30 12.84 9.24
N CYS A 17 -2.28 12.03 9.55
CA CYS A 17 -1.89 10.90 8.71
C CYS A 17 -3.01 9.87 8.55
N ALA A 18 -3.74 9.56 9.61
CA ALA A 18 -4.86 8.61 9.58
C ALA A 18 -6.02 9.07 8.70
N LYS A 19 -6.26 10.40 8.61
CA LYS A 19 -7.33 10.98 7.79
C LYS A 19 -6.94 11.17 6.32
N ASP A 20 -5.66 11.39 6.06
CA ASP A 20 -5.17 11.77 4.73
C ASP A 20 -3.98 10.89 4.30
N PRO A 21 -4.22 9.90 3.41
CA PRO A 21 -3.17 9.06 2.87
C PRO A 21 -2.13 9.86 2.06
N SER A 22 -2.53 10.96 1.41
CA SER A 22 -1.61 11.83 0.69
C SER A 22 -0.61 12.51 1.62
N HIS A 23 -1.09 13.07 2.73
CA HIS A 23 -0.24 13.67 3.76
C HIS A 23 0.74 12.63 4.35
N PHE A 24 0.24 11.44 4.68
CA PHE A 24 1.07 10.34 5.17
C PHE A 24 2.18 9.98 4.20
N MET A 25 1.84 9.76 2.93
CA MET A 25 2.82 9.36 1.93
C MET A 25 3.86 10.45 1.67
N LYS A 26 3.43 11.69 1.44
CA LYS A 26 4.33 12.81 1.16
C LYS A 26 5.30 13.10 2.28
N LYS A 27 4.90 12.85 3.53
CA LYS A 27 5.71 13.24 4.68
C LYS A 27 6.54 12.11 5.26
N TYR A 28 6.05 10.87 5.21
CA TYR A 28 6.65 9.75 5.94
C TYR A 28 7.05 8.56 5.08
N CYS A 29 6.54 8.45 3.85
CA CYS A 29 6.94 7.35 2.99
C CYS A 29 8.17 7.70 2.16
N PHE A 30 9.05 6.72 2.05
CA PHE A 30 10.21 6.75 1.16
C PHE A 30 10.05 5.69 0.09
N ILE A 31 10.55 5.97 -1.10
CA ILE A 31 10.57 5.06 -2.23
C ILE A 31 12.00 4.81 -2.67
N GLN A 32 12.24 3.65 -3.29
CA GLN A 32 13.52 3.33 -3.89
C GLN A 32 13.55 3.82 -5.34
N HIS A 33 14.37 4.84 -5.60
CA HIS A 33 14.60 5.35 -6.95
C HIS A 33 15.83 4.64 -7.56
N PRO A 34 15.77 4.19 -8.85
CA PRO A 34 16.85 3.42 -9.46
C PRO A 34 18.23 4.09 -9.42
N GLN A 35 18.28 5.41 -9.58
CA GLN A 35 19.54 6.18 -9.62
C GLN A 35 19.85 6.93 -8.32
N ARG A 36 18.81 7.34 -7.54
CA ARG A 36 18.97 8.19 -6.37
C ARG A 36 18.85 7.45 -5.04
N GLY A 37 18.63 6.13 -5.09
CA GLY A 37 18.42 5.32 -3.89
C GLY A 37 17.13 5.68 -3.16
N ARG A 38 17.20 5.85 -1.84
CA ARG A 38 16.07 6.21 -1.01
C ARG A 38 15.73 7.69 -1.16
N ILE A 39 14.54 7.99 -1.67
CA ILE A 39 14.00 9.35 -1.77
C ILE A 39 12.62 9.44 -1.14
N GLN A 40 12.22 10.62 -0.72
CA GLN A 40 10.87 10.87 -0.22
C GLN A 40 9.83 10.69 -1.32
N PHE A 41 8.67 10.15 -0.98
CA PHE A 41 7.60 9.92 -1.94
C PHE A 41 6.85 11.22 -2.25
N GLY A 42 7.40 12.01 -3.18
CA GLY A 42 6.72 13.18 -3.74
C GLY A 42 5.61 12.74 -4.69
N LEU A 43 4.35 12.93 -4.31
CA LEU A 43 3.21 12.61 -5.17
C LEU A 43 3.04 13.64 -6.28
N TYR A 44 2.77 13.16 -7.49
CA TYR A 44 2.31 14.00 -8.58
C TYR A 44 0.84 14.41 -8.39
N PRO A 45 0.39 15.57 -8.94
CA PRO A 45 -0.99 16.03 -8.79
C PRO A 45 -2.05 15.01 -9.26
N PHE A 46 -1.76 14.23 -10.30
CA PHE A 46 -2.67 13.17 -10.77
C PHE A 46 -2.76 12.00 -9.79
N GLN A 47 -1.68 11.68 -9.06
CA GLN A 47 -1.68 10.63 -8.04
C GLN A 47 -2.54 11.02 -6.83
N ASP A 48 -2.53 12.30 -6.44
CA ASP A 48 -3.45 12.81 -5.42
C ASP A 48 -4.93 12.63 -5.85
N LYS A 49 -5.24 12.88 -7.12
CA LYS A 49 -6.60 12.64 -7.65
C LYS A 49 -6.97 11.16 -7.60
N VAL A 50 -6.04 10.26 -7.95
CA VAL A 50 -6.27 8.81 -7.89
C VAL A 50 -6.52 8.36 -6.45
N LEU A 51 -5.76 8.86 -5.46
CA LEU A 51 -5.98 8.56 -4.04
C LEU A 51 -7.37 8.96 -3.56
N ASN A 52 -7.87 10.13 -3.98
CA ASN A 52 -9.23 10.56 -3.63
C ASN A 52 -10.27 9.62 -4.24
N VAL A 53 -10.09 9.21 -5.51
CA VAL A 53 -10.98 8.23 -6.14
C VAL A 53 -10.98 6.91 -5.37
N TRP A 54 -9.81 6.39 -4.97
CA TRP A 54 -9.71 5.13 -4.22
C TRP A 54 -10.36 5.22 -2.83
N LYS A 55 -10.28 6.39 -2.20
CA LYS A 55 -10.88 6.61 -0.89
C LYS A 55 -12.42 6.65 -0.95
N ASP A 56 -12.96 7.24 -2.01
CA ASP A 56 -14.38 7.55 -2.12
C ASP A 56 -15.18 6.48 -2.90
N ASN A 57 -14.49 5.55 -3.58
CA ASN A 57 -15.15 4.54 -4.41
C ASN A 57 -14.64 3.13 -4.08
N PRO A 58 -15.55 2.15 -3.89
CA PRO A 58 -15.18 0.77 -3.59
C PRO A 58 -14.49 0.07 -4.78
N TYR A 59 -14.78 0.51 -6.00
CA TYR A 59 -14.21 -0.03 -7.23
C TYR A 59 -13.63 1.09 -8.06
N SER A 60 -12.44 0.88 -8.61
CA SER A 60 -11.81 1.84 -9.50
C SER A 60 -10.92 1.15 -10.52
N MET A 61 -10.86 1.73 -11.72
CA MET A 61 -9.96 1.32 -12.79
C MET A 61 -9.08 2.49 -13.18
N VAL A 62 -7.77 2.27 -13.28
CA VAL A 62 -6.80 3.29 -13.68
C VAL A 62 -6.19 2.91 -15.03
N LEU A 63 -6.61 3.58 -16.08
CA LEU A 63 -5.95 3.49 -17.38
C LEU A 63 -4.70 4.38 -17.37
N LYS A 64 -3.55 3.78 -17.58
CA LYS A 64 -2.26 4.48 -17.45
C LYS A 64 -1.25 4.03 -18.49
N SER A 65 -0.32 4.90 -18.85
CA SER A 65 0.92 4.51 -19.51
C SER A 65 1.92 3.91 -18.50
N ARG A 66 3.02 3.34 -18.99
CA ARG A 66 4.08 2.81 -18.13
C ARG A 66 4.77 3.91 -17.31
N GLN A 67 5.37 3.54 -16.19
CA GLN A 67 6.23 4.38 -15.34
C GLN A 67 5.56 5.60 -14.66
N LEU A 68 4.24 5.63 -14.56
CA LEU A 68 3.52 6.69 -13.83
C LEU A 68 3.46 6.48 -12.31
N GLY A 69 4.14 5.46 -11.79
CA GLY A 69 4.23 5.23 -10.34
C GLY A 69 2.93 4.77 -9.66
N ILE A 70 1.92 4.31 -10.41
CA ILE A 70 0.62 3.89 -9.85
C ILE A 70 0.78 2.66 -8.95
N SER A 71 1.60 1.67 -9.32
CA SER A 71 1.87 0.51 -8.45
C SER A 71 2.57 0.93 -7.15
N THR A 72 3.43 1.96 -7.20
CA THR A 72 4.06 2.55 -6.00
C THR A 72 3.03 3.29 -5.15
N LEU A 73 2.11 4.01 -5.77
CA LEU A 73 0.99 4.68 -5.11
C LEU A 73 0.08 3.66 -4.41
N ALA A 74 -0.27 2.56 -5.08
CA ALA A 74 -1.05 1.47 -4.52
C ALA A 74 -0.35 0.82 -3.31
N SER A 75 0.99 0.66 -3.37
CA SER A 75 1.77 0.19 -2.23
C SER A 75 1.72 1.14 -1.04
N GLY A 76 1.82 2.45 -1.26
CA GLY A 76 1.69 3.46 -0.21
C GLY A 76 0.28 3.50 0.39
N TYR A 77 -0.76 3.37 -0.43
CA TYR A 77 -2.14 3.29 0.03
C TYR A 77 -2.41 2.02 0.86
N SER A 78 -1.84 0.89 0.43
CA SER A 78 -1.87 -0.36 1.19
C SER A 78 -1.23 -0.22 2.57
N LEU A 79 -0.04 0.38 2.63
CA LEU A 79 0.65 0.62 3.89
C LEU A 79 -0.16 1.56 4.80
N TRP A 80 -0.77 2.61 4.23
CA TRP A 80 -1.65 3.51 4.96
C TRP A 80 -2.82 2.76 5.59
N LEU A 81 -3.54 1.92 4.83
CA LEU A 81 -4.61 1.08 5.34
C LEU A 81 -4.11 0.16 6.46
N MET A 82 -2.97 -0.51 6.28
CA MET A 82 -2.40 -1.42 7.27
C MET A 82 -1.94 -0.72 8.55
N THR A 83 -1.47 0.52 8.45
CA THR A 83 -0.94 1.28 9.59
C THR A 83 -2.06 1.86 10.46
N PHE A 84 -3.09 2.43 9.83
CA PHE A 84 -4.12 3.20 10.54
C PHE A 84 -5.43 2.44 10.77
N HIS A 85 -5.59 1.25 10.16
CA HIS A 85 -6.76 0.39 10.36
C HIS A 85 -6.30 -1.00 10.78
N LYS A 86 -7.05 -1.62 11.70
CA LYS A 86 -6.78 -2.99 12.16
C LYS A 86 -7.38 -4.02 11.20
N ASP A 87 -6.80 -5.21 11.20
CA ASP A 87 -7.33 -6.40 10.54
C ASP A 87 -7.59 -6.22 9.03
N ARG A 88 -6.75 -5.41 8.36
CA ARG A 88 -6.85 -5.21 6.91
C ARG A 88 -6.11 -6.31 6.16
N ASN A 89 -6.84 -6.99 5.27
CA ASN A 89 -6.31 -8.01 4.39
C ASN A 89 -6.16 -7.43 2.96
N ILE A 90 -4.92 -7.28 2.52
CA ILE A 90 -4.58 -6.71 1.21
C ILE A 90 -4.03 -7.82 0.33
N LEU A 91 -4.66 -8.01 -0.81
CA LEU A 91 -4.25 -8.98 -1.81
C LEU A 91 -3.74 -8.28 -3.07
N ALA A 92 -2.50 -8.55 -3.45
CA ALA A 92 -1.90 -8.11 -4.70
C ALA A 92 -1.89 -9.27 -5.70
N LEU A 93 -2.58 -9.08 -6.82
CA LEU A 93 -2.58 -9.99 -7.95
C LEU A 93 -1.87 -9.36 -9.14
N ALA A 94 -1.14 -10.17 -9.90
CA ALA A 94 -0.53 -9.79 -11.17
C ALA A 94 -0.40 -11.03 -12.07
N THR A 95 -0.04 -10.86 -13.33
CA THR A 95 0.19 -11.95 -14.28
C THR A 95 1.15 -13.02 -13.76
N THR A 96 2.18 -12.60 -13.02
CA THR A 96 3.15 -13.50 -12.39
C THR A 96 3.29 -13.19 -10.91
N GLN A 97 3.63 -14.22 -10.12
CA GLN A 97 3.95 -14.04 -8.71
C GLN A 97 5.14 -13.09 -8.49
N ALA A 98 6.09 -13.07 -9.42
CA ALA A 98 7.23 -12.14 -9.35
C ALA A 98 6.80 -10.67 -9.46
N THR A 99 5.85 -10.37 -10.35
CA THR A 99 5.29 -9.01 -10.50
C THR A 99 4.49 -8.62 -9.25
N ALA A 100 3.63 -9.50 -8.73
CA ALA A 100 2.87 -9.26 -7.50
C ALA A 100 3.81 -9.05 -6.28
N ARG A 101 4.91 -9.81 -6.21
CA ARG A 101 5.94 -9.66 -5.17
C ARG A 101 6.58 -8.27 -5.17
N ASN A 102 6.78 -7.66 -6.34
CA ASN A 102 7.36 -6.31 -6.43
C ASN A 102 6.48 -5.26 -5.69
N LEU A 103 5.17 -5.45 -5.65
CA LEU A 103 4.27 -4.58 -4.91
C LEU A 103 4.49 -4.76 -3.40
N ILE A 104 4.59 -6.01 -2.92
CA ILE A 104 4.90 -6.28 -1.51
C ILE A 104 6.26 -5.70 -1.11
N SER A 105 7.30 -5.86 -1.95
CA SER A 105 8.62 -5.28 -1.68
C SER A 105 8.59 -3.75 -1.53
N LYS A 106 7.73 -3.05 -2.28
CA LYS A 106 7.54 -1.60 -2.12
C LYS A 106 6.85 -1.26 -0.81
N ILE A 107 5.83 -2.04 -0.40
CA ILE A 107 5.17 -1.87 0.91
C ILE A 107 6.19 -2.06 2.03
N GLN A 108 6.99 -3.12 1.97
CA GLN A 108 8.03 -3.43 2.96
C GLN A 108 9.07 -2.31 3.04
N PHE A 109 9.58 -1.84 1.90
CA PHE A 109 10.53 -0.74 1.87
C PHE A 109 9.98 0.54 2.51
N MET A 110 8.73 0.91 2.23
CA MET A 110 8.08 2.06 2.87
C MET A 110 7.91 1.83 4.36
N TRP A 111 7.43 0.64 4.78
CA TRP A 111 7.26 0.27 6.19
C TRP A 111 8.57 0.30 6.97
N GLU A 112 9.65 -0.23 6.42
CA GLU A 112 10.98 -0.24 7.05
C GLU A 112 11.48 1.16 7.37
N ASN A 113 11.14 2.13 6.53
CA ASN A 113 11.56 3.52 6.63
C ASN A 113 10.58 4.44 7.39
N LEU A 114 9.50 3.91 7.95
CA LEU A 114 8.62 4.70 8.81
C LEU A 114 9.30 5.07 10.13
N PRO A 115 9.03 6.26 10.68
CA PRO A 115 9.47 6.62 12.01
C PRO A 115 8.82 5.69 13.06
N SER A 116 9.53 5.43 14.16
CA SER A 116 9.14 4.47 15.20
C SER A 116 7.72 4.70 15.75
N TRP A 117 7.30 5.94 15.88
CA TRP A 117 5.99 6.29 16.41
C TRP A 117 4.82 6.03 15.43
N LEU A 118 5.10 5.79 14.12
CA LEU A 118 4.13 5.36 13.11
C LEU A 118 4.23 3.88 12.77
N LYS A 119 5.36 3.25 13.10
CA LYS A 119 5.70 1.90 12.67
C LYS A 119 5.01 0.88 13.56
N VAL A 120 4.05 0.15 12.98
CA VAL A 120 3.46 -1.03 13.61
C VAL A 120 4.43 -2.20 13.44
N ASP A 121 4.68 -2.97 14.50
CA ASP A 121 5.60 -4.10 14.47
C ASP A 121 5.14 -5.17 13.49
N ALA A 122 6.10 -5.79 12.78
CA ALA A 122 5.82 -6.93 11.92
C ALA A 122 5.93 -8.23 12.70
N VAL A 123 4.94 -9.12 12.54
CA VAL A 123 4.98 -10.50 13.02
C VAL A 123 5.42 -11.46 11.92
N GLU A 124 5.30 -11.05 10.67
CA GLU A 124 5.80 -11.78 9.50
C GLU A 124 6.28 -10.80 8.44
N ASN A 125 7.49 -11.01 7.94
CA ASN A 125 8.07 -10.22 6.87
C ASN A 125 8.90 -11.15 5.97
N ASN A 126 8.32 -11.55 4.84
CA ASN A 126 8.96 -12.44 3.87
C ASN A 126 8.74 -11.91 2.44
N LYS A 127 9.33 -12.60 1.44
CA LYS A 127 9.29 -12.15 0.03
C LYS A 127 7.88 -11.99 -0.56
N LEU A 128 6.87 -12.63 0.02
CA LEU A 128 5.50 -12.67 -0.53
C LEU A 128 4.47 -12.02 0.39
N SER A 129 4.84 -11.74 1.64
CA SER A 129 3.90 -11.21 2.61
C SER A 129 4.55 -10.30 3.65
N LEU A 130 3.74 -9.35 4.13
CA LEU A 130 4.00 -8.54 5.32
C LEU A 130 2.77 -8.62 6.22
N ARG A 131 2.94 -9.11 7.46
CA ARG A 131 1.88 -9.13 8.47
C ARG A 131 2.29 -8.30 9.67
N LEU A 132 1.41 -7.40 10.07
CA LEU A 132 1.62 -6.49 11.18
C LEU A 132 0.94 -7.02 12.46
N SER A 133 1.44 -6.58 13.61
CA SER A 133 0.93 -6.99 14.94
C SER A 133 -0.50 -6.52 15.22
N ASN A 134 -1.03 -5.55 14.45
CA ASN A 134 -2.42 -5.10 14.53
C ASN A 134 -3.40 -5.96 13.72
N GLY A 135 -2.97 -7.14 13.23
CA GLY A 135 -3.77 -8.08 12.45
C GLY A 135 -3.79 -7.82 10.94
N SER A 136 -3.29 -6.65 10.50
CA SER A 136 -3.26 -6.32 9.06
C SER A 136 -2.19 -7.12 8.32
N LYS A 137 -2.51 -7.56 7.10
CA LYS A 137 -1.58 -8.28 6.22
C LYS A 137 -1.66 -7.80 4.78
N ALA A 138 -0.53 -7.86 4.07
CA ALA A 138 -0.46 -7.73 2.62
C ALA A 138 0.24 -8.95 2.05
N GLN A 139 -0.29 -9.53 0.99
CA GLN A 139 0.27 -10.73 0.36
C GLN A 139 0.17 -10.67 -1.16
N ALA A 140 1.16 -11.29 -1.82
CA ALA A 140 1.23 -11.44 -3.26
C ALA A 140 0.80 -12.83 -3.68
N LYS A 141 -0.11 -12.92 -4.66
CA LYS A 141 -0.48 -14.18 -5.31
C LYS A 141 -0.44 -14.01 -6.83
N SER A 142 -0.22 -15.10 -7.55
CA SER A 142 -0.48 -15.13 -8.99
C SER A 142 -1.97 -15.13 -9.26
N SER A 143 -2.38 -14.59 -10.39
CA SER A 143 -3.78 -14.49 -10.83
C SER A 143 -4.38 -15.83 -11.25
N ASN A 144 -4.36 -16.83 -10.36
CA ASN A 144 -5.13 -18.06 -10.57
C ASN A 144 -6.55 -17.85 -10.04
N ALA A 145 -7.55 -18.38 -10.72
CA ALA A 145 -8.98 -18.20 -10.41
C ALA A 145 -9.35 -18.43 -8.93
N ASP A 146 -8.62 -19.31 -8.23
CA ASP A 146 -8.85 -19.61 -6.82
C ASP A 146 -8.14 -18.67 -5.82
N ALA A 147 -7.25 -17.81 -6.31
CA ALA A 147 -6.41 -16.99 -5.43
C ALA A 147 -7.19 -15.94 -4.63
N ALA A 148 -8.27 -15.41 -5.21
CA ALA A 148 -9.12 -14.40 -4.58
C ALA A 148 -10.32 -15.01 -3.83
N ARG A 149 -10.79 -16.21 -4.21
CA ARG A 149 -12.02 -16.83 -3.67
C ARG A 149 -11.93 -17.30 -2.23
N SER A 150 -10.72 -17.52 -1.72
CA SER A 150 -10.52 -18.17 -0.40
C SER A 150 -10.37 -17.18 0.77
N GLU A 151 -10.37 -15.86 0.54
CA GLU A 151 -10.05 -14.88 1.59
C GLU A 151 -10.97 -13.67 1.57
N ALA A 152 -11.42 -13.25 2.77
CA ALA A 152 -12.05 -11.94 2.92
C ALA A 152 -11.00 -10.84 2.71
N VAL A 153 -11.12 -10.08 1.63
CA VAL A 153 -10.16 -9.07 1.21
C VAL A 153 -10.68 -7.67 1.51
N SER A 154 -9.87 -6.84 2.18
CA SER A 154 -10.19 -5.42 2.43
C SER A 154 -9.79 -4.53 1.25
N LEU A 155 -8.73 -4.91 0.54
CA LEU A 155 -8.25 -4.24 -0.67
C LEU A 155 -7.67 -5.28 -1.63
N LEU A 156 -8.24 -5.35 -2.83
CA LEU A 156 -7.72 -6.13 -3.94
C LEU A 156 -7.00 -5.18 -4.90
N ILE A 157 -5.74 -5.47 -5.21
CA ILE A 157 -4.97 -4.75 -6.21
C ILE A 157 -4.66 -5.72 -7.34
N ILE A 158 -5.14 -5.39 -8.54
CA ILE A 158 -4.83 -6.12 -9.77
C ILE A 158 -3.93 -5.22 -10.61
N ASP A 159 -2.64 -5.50 -10.63
CA ASP A 159 -1.69 -4.76 -11.48
C ASP A 159 -1.58 -5.43 -12.85
N GLU A 160 -1.50 -4.61 -13.88
CA GLU A 160 -1.44 -5.05 -15.27
C GLU A 160 -2.61 -5.96 -15.69
N ALA A 161 -3.82 -5.66 -15.23
CA ALA A 161 -5.03 -6.45 -15.43
C ALA A 161 -5.29 -6.84 -16.90
N ALA A 162 -4.91 -5.99 -17.87
CA ALA A 162 -5.08 -6.25 -19.30
C ALA A 162 -4.27 -7.46 -19.82
N PHE A 163 -3.29 -7.93 -19.06
CA PHE A 163 -2.43 -9.07 -19.41
C PHE A 163 -2.77 -10.35 -18.62
N ILE A 164 -3.83 -10.32 -17.80
CA ILE A 164 -4.28 -11.47 -17.02
C ILE A 164 -5.30 -12.24 -17.84
N ASP A 165 -4.99 -13.51 -18.14
CA ASP A 165 -5.95 -14.41 -18.76
C ASP A 165 -7.15 -14.62 -17.83
N ASN A 166 -8.36 -14.66 -18.39
CA ASN A 166 -9.62 -14.88 -17.67
C ASN A 166 -9.85 -13.91 -16.51
N ILE A 167 -9.48 -12.63 -16.69
CA ILE A 167 -9.66 -11.59 -15.67
C ILE A 167 -11.11 -11.50 -15.15
N ALA A 168 -12.10 -11.78 -16.00
CA ALA A 168 -13.51 -11.80 -15.62
C ALA A 168 -13.82 -12.84 -14.53
N GLU A 169 -13.20 -14.02 -14.59
CA GLU A 169 -13.34 -15.08 -13.57
C GLU A 169 -12.62 -14.73 -12.27
N THR A 170 -11.53 -13.96 -12.36
CA THR A 170 -10.78 -13.46 -11.18
C THR A 170 -11.55 -12.36 -10.45
N TRP A 171 -12.40 -11.62 -11.19
CA TRP A 171 -13.21 -10.50 -10.68
C TRP A 171 -14.55 -10.94 -10.09
N ALA A 172 -15.12 -12.05 -10.58
CA ALA A 172 -16.41 -12.60 -10.13
C ALA A 172 -16.31 -13.27 -8.75
#